data_1717f8c0e2397665492762591224cec2
#
_entry.id   1717f8c0e2397665492762591224cec2
#
_cell.length_a   1.000
_cell.length_b   1.000
_cell.length_c   1.000
_cell.angle_alpha   90.00
_cell.angle_beta   90.00
_cell.angle_gamma   90.00
#
_symmetry.space_group_name_H-M   'P 1'
#
loop_
_entity.id
_entity.type
_entity.pdbx_description
1 polymer ?
#
loop_
_entity_poly.entity_id
_entity_poly.type
_entity_poly.pdbx_seq_one_letter_code
_entity_poly.pdbx_strand_id
1 'polypeptide(L)'
;QKGLWQVLKNFGIPENLIQRLEDLHRKTVSAVRIDGELTEWFKVTVGVRQGCNLSPYLFNLILEAMMMEALKNGNDEIGVSLYGQKVNNLRFADDIDLVANSSEQLQTLTDRINESSKRFGLKINTQKTKTMSIGKHHETIKVTINDEDVEQVEEFTYLGGVVTEDGRSSKDIKRRIGLASAAFGQLTKMWKSDISLKIKIRLYETLVVPVLMYGAECWTMRKAEEQKILVAEMNWLRRILGKTRRDRIRNEVIRKVTNQEETLVDKIRQRRLMWFGHVHRMENTRLPARALYGYVEGNRSKGRQRKTWMDNVREDLASRGLNMRTAIDKTRDRTDCRRIAKT
;
A
#
# COMPACT_ATOMS: atom_id res chain seq x y z
N GLN A 1 11.03 27.36 7.96
CA GLN A 1 11.80 26.68 9.01
C GLN A 1 11.43 27.17 10.43
N LYS A 2 11.14 28.47 10.68
CA LYS A 2 10.75 28.98 12.02
C LYS A 2 9.54 28.23 12.61
N GLY A 3 8.52 27.95 11.82
CA GLY A 3 7.36 27.15 12.25
C GLY A 3 7.71 25.72 12.67
N LEU A 4 8.71 25.10 12.04
CA LEU A 4 9.16 23.76 12.41
C LEU A 4 9.68 23.73 13.87
N TRP A 5 10.50 24.69 14.25
CA TRP A 5 11.07 24.73 15.60
C TRP A 5 9.99 24.92 16.67
N GLN A 6 8.97 25.73 16.37
CA GLN A 6 7.81 25.89 17.27
C GLN A 6 7.02 24.59 17.41
N VAL A 7 6.82 23.87 16.30
CA VAL A 7 6.15 22.55 16.31
C VAL A 7 6.94 21.56 17.18
N LEU A 8 8.27 21.51 17.05
CA LEU A 8 9.10 20.63 17.87
C LEU A 8 9.00 20.94 19.37
N LYS A 9 8.97 22.24 19.73
CA LYS A 9 8.72 22.67 21.14
C LYS A 9 7.37 22.18 21.64
N ASN A 10 6.33 22.33 20.85
CA ASN A 10 4.97 21.89 21.21
C ASN A 10 4.87 20.36 21.39
N PHE A 11 5.69 19.59 20.70
CA PHE A 11 5.82 18.14 20.88
C PHE A 11 6.74 17.75 22.05
N GLY A 12 7.28 18.72 22.81
CA GLY A 12 8.14 18.46 23.97
C GLY A 12 9.55 18.02 23.64
N ILE A 13 10.04 18.30 22.41
CA ILE A 13 11.44 18.05 22.06
C ILE A 13 12.36 18.99 22.86
N PRO A 14 13.41 18.47 23.51
CA PRO A 14 14.33 19.27 24.34
C PRO A 14 14.97 20.43 23.55
N GLU A 15 15.05 21.61 24.19
CA GLU A 15 15.56 22.84 23.55
C GLU A 15 17.00 22.68 23.01
N ASN A 16 17.87 21.99 23.73
CA ASN A 16 19.23 21.72 23.30
C ASN A 16 19.29 20.91 21.99
N LEU A 17 18.33 20.01 21.76
CA LEU A 17 18.24 19.24 20.52
C LEU A 17 17.70 20.11 19.39
N ILE A 18 16.69 20.95 19.66
CA ILE A 18 16.14 21.90 18.68
C ILE A 18 17.24 22.86 18.22
N GLN A 19 18.03 23.41 19.14
CA GLN A 19 19.13 24.30 18.80
C GLN A 19 20.14 23.65 17.87
N ARG A 20 20.50 22.40 18.11
CA ARG A 20 21.40 21.63 17.20
C ARG A 20 20.80 21.42 15.82
N LEU A 21 19.50 21.15 15.75
CA LEU A 21 18.77 21.00 14.48
C LEU A 21 18.72 22.34 13.72
N GLU A 22 18.48 23.45 14.41
CA GLU A 22 18.55 24.79 13.84
C GLU A 22 19.93 25.08 13.25
N ASP A 23 20.99 24.83 13.99
CA ASP A 23 22.37 25.05 13.55
C ASP A 23 22.72 24.21 12.31
N LEU A 24 22.23 22.96 12.26
CA LEU A 24 22.39 22.07 11.11
C LEU A 24 21.71 22.64 9.84
N HIS A 25 20.54 23.29 9.99
CA HIS A 25 19.75 23.80 8.87
C HIS A 25 20.17 25.23 8.46
N ARG A 26 20.63 26.06 9.39
CA ARG A 26 20.96 27.48 9.17
C ARG A 26 22.04 27.69 8.11
N LYS A 27 23.00 26.77 8.00
CA LYS A 27 24.13 26.83 7.05
C LYS A 27 23.90 26.01 5.78
N THR A 28 22.66 25.56 5.52
CA THR A 28 22.38 24.73 4.35
C THR A 28 22.40 25.57 3.08
N VAL A 29 23.26 25.18 2.15
CA VAL A 29 23.34 25.70 0.79
C VAL A 29 23.18 24.57 -0.22
N SER A 30 22.72 24.87 -1.41
CA SER A 30 22.55 23.95 -2.52
C SER A 30 23.06 24.57 -3.82
N ALA A 31 23.45 23.72 -4.77
CA ALA A 31 23.75 24.07 -6.14
C ALA A 31 23.14 23.04 -7.08
N VAL A 32 22.78 23.42 -8.28
CA VAL A 32 22.25 22.53 -9.32
C VAL A 32 23.38 22.07 -10.21
N ARG A 33 23.44 20.80 -10.58
CA ARG A 33 24.39 20.30 -11.56
C ARG A 33 23.70 20.20 -12.93
N ILE A 34 24.23 20.92 -13.92
CA ILE A 34 23.77 20.93 -15.32
C ILE A 34 24.96 20.52 -16.18
N ASP A 35 24.82 19.47 -16.96
CA ASP A 35 25.88 18.96 -17.87
C ASP A 35 27.28 18.76 -17.23
N GLY A 36 27.28 18.44 -15.93
CA GLY A 36 28.49 18.18 -15.16
C GLY A 36 29.03 19.38 -14.38
N GLU A 37 28.61 20.59 -14.70
CA GLU A 37 28.97 21.84 -14.01
C GLU A 37 27.98 22.21 -12.91
N LEU A 38 28.48 22.84 -11.84
CA LEU A 38 27.66 23.33 -10.73
C LEU A 38 27.30 24.80 -10.95
N THR A 39 26.05 25.14 -10.71
CA THR A 39 25.60 26.54 -10.61
C THR A 39 26.20 27.21 -9.37
N GLU A 40 26.02 28.51 -9.23
CA GLU A 40 26.31 29.21 -7.98
C GLU A 40 25.52 28.61 -6.80
N TRP A 41 26.15 28.63 -5.62
CA TRP A 41 25.56 28.13 -4.39
C TRP A 41 24.51 29.10 -3.84
N PHE A 42 23.32 28.62 -3.58
CA PHE A 42 22.22 29.40 -2.99
C PHE A 42 21.81 28.84 -1.64
N LYS A 43 21.30 29.72 -0.75
CA LYS A 43 20.82 29.36 0.58
C LYS A 43 19.46 28.64 0.48
N VAL A 44 19.29 27.54 1.22
CA VAL A 44 18.03 26.84 1.37
C VAL A 44 17.32 27.34 2.63
N THR A 45 16.30 28.15 2.44
CA THR A 45 15.56 28.83 3.54
C THR A 45 14.24 28.14 3.87
N VAL A 46 13.74 27.26 3.01
CA VAL A 46 12.44 26.58 3.12
C VAL A 46 12.61 25.07 2.95
N GLY A 47 11.78 24.32 3.64
CA GLY A 47 11.77 22.85 3.59
C GLY A 47 12.88 22.19 4.41
N VAL A 48 13.00 20.88 4.22
CA VAL A 48 14.01 20.01 4.85
C VAL A 48 14.91 19.40 3.77
N ARG A 49 16.12 18.98 4.13
CA ARG A 49 17.11 18.46 3.18
C ARG A 49 16.69 17.10 2.62
N GLN A 50 16.56 16.98 1.32
CA GLN A 50 16.36 15.68 0.66
C GLN A 50 17.59 14.79 0.87
N GLY A 51 17.37 13.52 1.23
CA GLY A 51 18.43 12.55 1.53
C GLY A 51 19.01 12.61 2.95
N CYS A 52 18.56 13.54 3.79
CA CYS A 52 18.91 13.57 5.21
C CYS A 52 18.05 12.58 6.00
N ASN A 53 18.65 11.75 6.85
CA ASN A 53 17.93 10.76 7.67
C ASN A 53 16.90 11.37 8.65
N LEU A 54 17.08 12.64 9.05
CA LEU A 54 16.18 13.35 9.95
C LEU A 54 14.99 14.00 9.22
N SER A 55 15.14 14.32 7.95
CA SER A 55 14.13 15.06 7.18
C SER A 55 12.74 14.38 7.15
N PRO A 56 12.62 13.07 6.98
CA PRO A 56 11.31 12.40 7.05
C PRO A 56 10.63 12.55 8.41
N TYR A 57 11.39 12.48 9.51
CA TYR A 57 10.83 12.68 10.86
C TYR A 57 10.36 14.10 11.09
N LEU A 58 11.15 15.09 10.67
CA LEU A 58 10.79 16.51 10.81
C LEU A 58 9.55 16.85 9.97
N PHE A 59 9.47 16.30 8.75
CA PHE A 59 8.31 16.46 7.89
C PHE A 59 7.05 15.83 8.52
N ASN A 60 7.16 14.61 9.02
CA ASN A 60 6.03 13.92 9.67
C ASN A 60 5.54 14.65 10.92
N LEU A 61 6.42 15.28 11.70
CA LEU A 61 6.02 16.07 12.87
C LEU A 61 5.25 17.35 12.48
N ILE A 62 5.67 18.03 11.40
CA ILE A 62 4.90 19.16 10.85
C ILE A 62 3.54 18.68 10.35
N LEU A 63 3.51 17.58 9.60
CA LEU A 63 2.28 17.03 9.05
C LEU A 63 1.32 16.63 10.17
N GLU A 64 1.83 15.99 11.23
CA GLU A 64 1.03 15.63 12.41
C GLU A 64 0.44 16.85 13.10
N ALA A 65 1.25 17.90 13.32
CA ALA A 65 0.75 19.16 13.92
C ALA A 65 -0.34 19.81 13.05
N MET A 66 -0.13 19.84 11.73
CA MET A 66 -1.12 20.34 10.77
C MET A 66 -2.42 19.54 10.83
N MET A 67 -2.34 18.21 10.82
CA MET A 67 -3.50 17.33 10.89
C MET A 67 -4.21 17.41 12.23
N MET A 68 -3.49 17.51 13.34
CA MET A 68 -4.07 17.74 14.66
C MET A 68 -4.87 19.07 14.70
N GLU A 69 -4.35 20.12 14.08
CA GLU A 69 -5.06 21.39 13.97
C GLU A 69 -6.30 21.28 13.08
N ALA A 70 -6.17 20.68 11.89
CA ALA A 70 -7.26 20.51 10.94
C ALA A 70 -8.45 19.71 11.51
N LEU A 71 -8.15 18.72 12.37
CA LEU A 71 -9.16 17.81 12.92
C LEU A 71 -9.65 18.20 14.34
N LYS A 72 -9.00 19.17 14.99
CA LYS A 72 -9.30 19.57 16.38
C LYS A 72 -10.71 20.17 16.57
N ASN A 73 -11.27 20.81 15.56
CA ASN A 73 -12.52 21.57 15.63
C ASN A 73 -13.75 20.83 15.11
N GLY A 74 -13.65 19.53 14.83
CA GLY A 74 -14.79 18.73 14.38
C GLY A 74 -15.35 17.87 15.51
N ASN A 75 -16.63 18.00 15.85
CA ASN A 75 -17.36 16.88 16.41
C ASN A 75 -17.15 15.71 15.46
N ASP A 76 -16.59 14.62 15.96
CA ASP A 76 -16.05 13.50 15.16
C ASP A 76 -17.13 12.62 14.49
N GLU A 77 -18.17 13.25 13.93
CA GLU A 77 -19.20 12.55 13.17
C GLU A 77 -18.83 12.30 11.72
N ILE A 78 -17.79 13.00 11.19
CA ILE A 78 -17.33 12.83 9.82
C ILE A 78 -16.44 11.60 9.70
N GLY A 79 -16.72 10.74 8.73
CA GLY A 79 -15.95 9.54 8.43
C GLY A 79 -16.79 8.28 8.43
N VAL A 80 -16.17 7.18 8.05
CA VAL A 80 -16.79 5.85 8.03
C VAL A 80 -16.71 5.23 9.43
N SER A 81 -17.86 4.75 9.94
CA SER A 81 -17.91 4.06 11.23
C SER A 81 -17.27 2.68 11.11
N LEU A 82 -16.24 2.44 11.90
CA LEU A 82 -15.56 1.17 11.99
C LEU A 82 -15.44 0.77 13.47
N TYR A 83 -16.23 -0.23 13.87
CA TYR A 83 -16.28 -0.70 15.26
C TYR A 83 -16.52 0.43 16.27
N GLY A 84 -17.58 1.23 16.01
CA GLY A 84 -18.01 2.33 16.90
C GLY A 84 -17.11 3.56 16.93
N GLN A 85 -16.06 3.62 16.11
CA GLN A 85 -15.22 4.80 15.96
C GLN A 85 -15.19 5.25 14.50
N LYS A 86 -15.15 6.56 14.29
CA LYS A 86 -15.04 7.13 12.95
C LYS A 86 -13.60 7.09 12.45
N VAL A 87 -13.45 6.70 11.17
CA VAL A 87 -12.20 6.79 10.42
C VAL A 87 -12.45 7.79 9.31
N ASN A 88 -11.75 8.90 9.32
CA ASN A 88 -11.90 9.98 8.34
C ASN A 88 -10.63 10.26 7.56
N ASN A 89 -9.49 9.68 7.95
CA ASN A 89 -8.24 9.81 7.20
C ASN A 89 -7.32 8.60 7.38
N LEU A 90 -6.49 8.35 6.37
CA LEU A 90 -5.35 7.44 6.40
C LEU A 90 -4.13 8.23 5.93
N ARG A 91 -2.95 8.01 6.55
CA ARG A 91 -1.75 8.80 6.26
C ARG A 91 -0.53 7.92 6.08
N PHE A 92 0.26 8.25 5.07
CA PHE A 92 1.56 7.66 4.85
C PHE A 92 2.50 8.72 4.27
N ALA A 93 3.43 9.23 5.06
CA ALA A 93 4.28 10.38 4.72
C ALA A 93 3.42 11.58 4.27
N ASP A 94 3.63 12.09 3.05
CA ASP A 94 2.89 13.18 2.42
C ASP A 94 1.55 12.75 1.78
N ASP A 95 1.32 11.46 1.61
CA ASP A 95 0.07 10.94 1.06
C ASP A 95 -1.01 10.87 2.16
N ILE A 96 -2.12 11.56 1.95
CA ILE A 96 -3.28 11.59 2.85
C ILE A 96 -4.52 11.16 2.09
N ASP A 97 -5.16 10.07 2.56
CA ASP A 97 -6.49 9.68 2.10
C ASP A 97 -7.55 10.20 3.06
N LEU A 98 -8.55 10.89 2.54
CA LEU A 98 -9.72 11.32 3.29
C LEU A 98 -10.88 10.38 3.01
N VAL A 99 -11.59 9.98 4.06
CA VAL A 99 -12.70 9.04 3.97
C VAL A 99 -13.94 9.67 4.61
N ALA A 100 -15.02 9.73 3.83
CA ALA A 100 -16.30 10.29 4.28
C ALA A 100 -17.47 9.50 3.70
N ASN A 101 -18.66 9.69 4.28
CA ASN A 101 -19.89 9.05 3.82
C ASN A 101 -20.66 9.87 2.78
N SER A 102 -20.31 11.14 2.58
CA SER A 102 -20.92 12.01 1.58
C SER A 102 -19.94 13.01 0.99
N SER A 103 -20.31 13.61 -0.14
CA SER A 103 -19.54 14.65 -0.83
C SER A 103 -19.33 15.89 0.05
N GLU A 104 -20.35 16.29 0.78
CA GLU A 104 -20.33 17.47 1.69
C GLU A 104 -19.36 17.24 2.85
N GLN A 105 -19.37 16.04 3.45
CA GLN A 105 -18.43 15.67 4.50
C GLN A 105 -16.99 15.66 3.97
N LEU A 106 -16.79 15.15 2.75
CA LEU A 106 -15.48 15.11 2.12
C LEU A 106 -14.96 16.52 1.82
N GLN A 107 -15.84 17.42 1.32
CA GLN A 107 -15.51 18.83 1.12
C GLN A 107 -15.11 19.49 2.43
N THR A 108 -15.89 19.28 3.49
CA THR A 108 -15.60 19.86 4.82
C THR A 108 -14.22 19.43 5.34
N LEU A 109 -13.85 18.15 5.21
CA LEU A 109 -12.52 17.67 5.59
C LEU A 109 -11.43 18.30 4.73
N THR A 110 -11.67 18.38 3.42
CA THR A 110 -10.73 18.94 2.45
C THR A 110 -10.45 20.43 2.77
N ASP A 111 -11.50 21.21 3.06
CA ASP A 111 -11.36 22.63 3.40
C ASP A 111 -10.55 22.83 4.67
N ARG A 112 -10.84 22.07 5.73
CA ARG A 112 -10.08 22.11 6.99
C ARG A 112 -8.61 21.83 6.80
N ILE A 113 -8.29 20.79 6.01
CA ILE A 113 -6.90 20.41 5.72
C ILE A 113 -6.23 21.46 4.83
N ASN A 114 -6.94 22.01 3.85
CA ASN A 114 -6.41 23.05 2.97
C ASN A 114 -6.09 24.33 3.75
N GLU A 115 -6.98 24.77 4.65
CA GLU A 115 -6.74 25.93 5.52
C GLU A 115 -5.55 25.69 6.46
N SER A 116 -5.53 24.56 7.15
CA SER A 116 -4.44 24.22 8.05
C SER A 116 -3.12 24.11 7.28
N SER A 117 -3.09 23.44 6.13
CA SER A 117 -1.88 23.31 5.31
C SER A 117 -1.27 24.66 4.95
N LYS A 118 -2.09 25.65 4.58
CA LYS A 118 -1.63 27.01 4.26
C LYS A 118 -0.93 27.67 5.45
N ARG A 119 -1.45 27.49 6.68
CA ARG A 119 -0.83 28.02 7.91
C ARG A 119 0.53 27.39 8.20
N PHE A 120 0.70 26.11 7.87
CA PHE A 120 1.98 25.39 8.02
C PHE A 120 2.92 25.56 6.82
N GLY A 121 2.54 26.36 5.81
CA GLY A 121 3.32 26.60 4.60
C GLY A 121 3.38 25.38 3.68
N LEU A 122 2.42 24.47 3.81
CA LEU A 122 2.22 23.32 2.91
C LEU A 122 1.18 23.66 1.85
N LYS A 123 1.25 23.01 0.71
CA LYS A 123 0.30 23.20 -0.39
C LYS A 123 -0.20 21.84 -0.88
N ILE A 124 -1.51 21.69 -0.99
CA ILE A 124 -2.11 20.51 -1.61
C ILE A 124 -1.88 20.58 -3.12
N ASN A 125 -1.45 19.48 -3.72
CA ASN A 125 -1.29 19.37 -5.16
C ASN A 125 -2.63 18.94 -5.78
N THR A 126 -3.42 19.91 -6.28
CA THR A 126 -4.75 19.68 -6.86
C THR A 126 -4.72 18.74 -8.07
N GLN A 127 -3.68 18.83 -8.91
CA GLN A 127 -3.54 17.97 -10.09
C GLN A 127 -3.31 16.49 -9.75
N LYS A 128 -2.62 16.20 -8.63
CA LYS A 128 -2.39 14.83 -8.14
C LYS A 128 -3.52 14.32 -7.25
N THR A 129 -4.27 15.22 -6.64
CA THR A 129 -5.40 14.87 -5.79
C THR A 129 -6.56 14.37 -6.65
N LYS A 130 -7.19 13.28 -6.22
CA LYS A 130 -8.32 12.67 -6.91
C LYS A 130 -9.42 12.34 -5.92
N THR A 131 -10.64 12.26 -6.39
CA THR A 131 -11.80 11.76 -5.64
C THR A 131 -12.27 10.44 -6.24
N MET A 132 -12.82 9.56 -5.41
CA MET A 132 -13.40 8.30 -5.88
C MET A 132 -14.57 7.90 -4.99
N SER A 133 -15.68 7.51 -5.60
CA SER A 133 -16.82 6.89 -4.94
C SER A 133 -16.60 5.38 -4.87
N ILE A 134 -16.62 4.78 -3.67
CA ILE A 134 -16.48 3.34 -3.49
C ILE A 134 -17.84 2.77 -3.09
N GLY A 135 -18.45 1.96 -3.95
CA GLY A 135 -19.74 1.35 -3.64
C GLY A 135 -20.50 0.83 -4.85
N LYS A 136 -21.81 0.65 -4.67
CA LYS A 136 -22.70 0.18 -5.74
C LYS A 136 -23.29 1.30 -6.58
N HIS A 137 -23.40 2.50 -6.01
CA HIS A 137 -23.92 3.68 -6.66
C HIS A 137 -22.75 4.57 -7.03
N HIS A 138 -22.56 4.80 -8.31
CA HIS A 138 -21.57 5.73 -8.82
C HIS A 138 -22.11 7.16 -8.62
N GLU A 139 -21.96 7.67 -7.41
CA GLU A 139 -22.35 9.06 -7.12
C GLU A 139 -21.29 10.00 -7.69
N THR A 140 -21.76 11.08 -8.30
CA THR A 140 -20.90 12.17 -8.72
C THR A 140 -20.44 12.93 -7.47
N ILE A 141 -19.12 12.91 -7.21
CA ILE A 141 -18.51 13.61 -6.10
C ILE A 141 -18.01 14.96 -6.62
N LYS A 142 -18.51 16.04 -6.03
CA LYS A 142 -17.97 17.38 -6.25
C LYS A 142 -17.16 17.80 -5.05
N VAL A 143 -15.85 17.95 -5.23
CA VAL A 143 -14.92 18.50 -4.25
C VAL A 143 -14.05 19.54 -4.95
N THR A 144 -13.87 20.68 -4.32
CA THR A 144 -13.01 21.75 -4.81
C THR A 144 -11.86 22.03 -3.84
N ILE A 145 -10.74 22.48 -4.36
CA ILE A 145 -9.58 22.96 -3.58
C ILE A 145 -9.13 24.28 -4.18
N ASN A 146 -9.21 25.39 -3.43
CA ASN A 146 -8.90 26.73 -3.93
C ASN A 146 -9.64 27.08 -5.23
N ASP A 147 -10.93 26.80 -5.29
CA ASP A 147 -11.83 27.02 -6.43
C ASP A 147 -11.50 26.15 -7.68
N GLU A 148 -10.60 25.19 -7.58
CA GLU A 148 -10.32 24.21 -8.63
C GLU A 148 -11.07 22.91 -8.34
N ASP A 149 -11.78 22.37 -9.32
CA ASP A 149 -12.46 21.07 -9.21
C ASP A 149 -11.44 19.93 -9.11
N VAL A 150 -11.66 19.01 -8.17
CA VAL A 150 -10.86 17.78 -8.03
C VAL A 150 -11.45 16.71 -8.95
N GLU A 151 -10.60 16.12 -9.79
CA GLU A 151 -11.01 15.08 -10.74
C GLU A 151 -11.50 13.82 -10.02
N GLN A 152 -12.67 13.33 -10.42
CA GLN A 152 -13.19 12.04 -9.99
C GLN A 152 -12.68 10.92 -10.89
N VAL A 153 -12.18 9.82 -10.28
CA VAL A 153 -11.61 8.69 -10.99
C VAL A 153 -12.26 7.36 -10.57
N GLU A 154 -12.24 6.38 -11.46
CA GLU A 154 -12.74 5.02 -11.20
C GLU A 154 -11.66 4.12 -10.55
N GLU A 155 -10.41 4.50 -10.67
CA GLU A 155 -9.27 3.79 -10.09
C GLU A 155 -8.16 4.76 -9.71
N PHE A 156 -7.47 4.44 -8.62
CA PHE A 156 -6.35 5.24 -8.13
C PHE A 156 -5.21 4.34 -7.65
N THR A 157 -3.98 4.72 -7.95
CA THR A 157 -2.80 4.01 -7.44
C THR A 157 -2.36 4.63 -6.12
N TYR A 158 -2.62 3.93 -5.01
CA TYR A 158 -2.23 4.35 -3.66
C TYR A 158 -1.16 3.40 -3.11
N LEU A 159 -0.05 3.96 -2.64
CA LEU A 159 1.11 3.21 -2.11
C LEU A 159 1.53 2.04 -3.02
N GLY A 160 1.42 2.24 -4.32
CA GLY A 160 1.78 1.26 -5.33
C GLY A 160 0.74 0.15 -5.58
N GLY A 161 -0.37 0.07 -4.85
CA GLY A 161 -1.53 -0.78 -5.11
C GLY A 161 -2.62 -0.03 -5.88
N VAL A 162 -3.41 -0.71 -6.67
CA VAL A 162 -4.57 -0.11 -7.36
C VAL A 162 -5.84 -0.33 -6.54
N VAL A 163 -6.45 0.77 -6.09
CA VAL A 163 -7.78 0.80 -5.50
C VAL A 163 -8.77 1.14 -6.60
N THR A 164 -9.93 0.48 -6.62
CA THR A 164 -10.98 0.68 -7.62
C THR A 164 -12.31 0.96 -6.95
N GLU A 165 -13.18 1.71 -7.62
CA GLU A 165 -14.54 2.04 -7.14
C GLU A 165 -15.37 0.80 -6.78
N ASP A 166 -15.16 -0.33 -7.47
CA ASP A 166 -15.84 -1.59 -7.18
C ASP A 166 -15.21 -2.36 -6.00
N GLY A 167 -14.12 -1.86 -5.40
CA GLY A 167 -13.41 -2.46 -4.27
C GLY A 167 -12.78 -3.82 -4.57
N ARG A 168 -12.52 -4.17 -5.85
CA ARG A 168 -11.95 -5.46 -6.26
C ARG A 168 -10.46 -5.39 -6.49
N SER A 169 -9.77 -6.49 -6.21
CA SER A 169 -8.33 -6.62 -6.46
C SER A 169 -7.97 -6.98 -7.92
N SER A 170 -8.97 -7.18 -8.80
CA SER A 170 -8.73 -7.72 -10.15
C SER A 170 -7.86 -6.83 -11.04
N LYS A 171 -8.00 -5.49 -10.94
CA LYS A 171 -7.18 -4.54 -11.70
C LYS A 171 -5.75 -4.50 -11.16
N ASP A 172 -5.57 -4.50 -9.83
CA ASP A 172 -4.24 -4.55 -9.22
C ASP A 172 -3.50 -5.84 -9.55
N ILE A 173 -4.16 -7.00 -9.46
CA ILE A 173 -3.59 -8.30 -9.87
C ILE A 173 -3.13 -8.25 -11.33
N LYS A 174 -3.96 -7.73 -12.25
CA LYS A 174 -3.60 -7.59 -13.67
C LYS A 174 -2.39 -6.68 -13.86
N ARG A 175 -2.37 -5.54 -13.16
CA ARG A 175 -1.25 -4.59 -13.19
C ARG A 175 0.03 -5.23 -12.67
N ARG A 176 -0.02 -5.96 -11.55
CA ARG A 176 1.15 -6.65 -10.98
C ARG A 176 1.69 -7.75 -11.89
N ILE A 177 0.82 -8.53 -12.55
CA ILE A 177 1.24 -9.50 -13.57
C ILE A 177 1.96 -8.77 -14.72
N GLY A 178 1.45 -7.61 -15.16
CA GLY A 178 2.08 -6.80 -16.21
C GLY A 178 3.46 -6.30 -15.80
N LEU A 179 3.60 -5.71 -14.60
CA LEU A 179 4.87 -5.21 -14.06
C LEU A 179 5.90 -6.34 -13.89
N ALA A 180 5.49 -7.47 -13.34
CA ALA A 180 6.36 -8.65 -13.20
C ALA A 180 6.78 -9.21 -14.56
N SER A 181 5.88 -9.20 -15.56
CA SER A 181 6.21 -9.60 -16.93
C SER A 181 7.17 -8.63 -17.59
N ALA A 182 7.07 -7.34 -17.35
CA ALA A 182 8.03 -6.34 -17.82
C ALA A 182 9.41 -6.55 -17.18
N ALA A 183 9.48 -6.74 -15.85
CA ALA A 183 10.72 -7.06 -15.14
C ALA A 183 11.34 -8.35 -15.69
N PHE A 184 10.52 -9.40 -15.91
CA PHE A 184 10.98 -10.63 -16.56
C PHE A 184 11.52 -10.37 -17.97
N GLY A 185 10.86 -9.52 -18.75
CA GLY A 185 11.27 -9.15 -20.12
C GLY A 185 12.62 -8.46 -20.18
N GLN A 186 12.93 -7.59 -19.20
CA GLN A 186 14.23 -6.91 -19.09
C GLN A 186 15.40 -7.90 -18.94
N LEU A 187 15.15 -9.07 -18.37
CA LEU A 187 16.15 -10.12 -18.16
C LEU A 187 16.23 -11.12 -19.34
N THR A 188 15.66 -10.80 -20.52
CA THR A 188 15.60 -11.73 -21.66
C THR A 188 16.97 -12.24 -22.11
N LYS A 189 18.01 -11.40 -22.06
CA LYS A 189 19.39 -11.80 -22.38
C LYS A 189 19.90 -12.87 -21.40
N MET A 190 19.58 -12.75 -20.11
CA MET A 190 19.95 -13.71 -19.07
C MET A 190 19.24 -15.06 -19.26
N TRP A 191 17.96 -15.03 -19.63
CA TRP A 191 17.22 -16.27 -19.89
C TRP A 191 17.78 -17.08 -21.06
N LYS A 192 18.36 -16.40 -22.06
CA LYS A 192 18.96 -17.02 -23.27
C LYS A 192 20.44 -17.35 -23.11
N SER A 193 21.13 -16.86 -22.09
CA SER A 193 22.56 -17.11 -21.86
C SER A 193 22.82 -18.50 -21.27
N ASP A 194 24.07 -18.96 -21.29
CA ASP A 194 24.51 -20.25 -20.77
C ASP A 194 24.71 -20.31 -19.26
N ILE A 195 24.23 -19.28 -18.52
CA ILE A 195 24.26 -19.31 -17.04
C ILE A 195 23.42 -20.47 -16.52
N SER A 196 23.86 -21.03 -15.38
CA SER A 196 23.21 -22.20 -14.80
C SER A 196 21.73 -21.95 -14.46
N LEU A 197 20.89 -22.98 -14.58
CA LEU A 197 19.48 -22.91 -14.23
C LEU A 197 19.27 -22.40 -12.80
N LYS A 198 20.13 -22.80 -11.86
CA LYS A 198 20.11 -22.34 -10.48
C LYS A 198 20.19 -20.80 -10.37
N ILE A 199 21.07 -20.18 -11.16
CA ILE A 199 21.21 -18.71 -11.19
C ILE A 199 19.98 -18.08 -11.84
N LYS A 200 19.48 -18.63 -12.96
CA LYS A 200 18.24 -18.14 -13.59
C LYS A 200 17.06 -18.16 -12.62
N ILE A 201 16.87 -19.25 -11.90
CA ILE A 201 15.79 -19.33 -10.90
C ILE A 201 15.99 -18.31 -9.76
N ARG A 202 17.22 -18.14 -9.28
CA ARG A 202 17.49 -17.11 -8.25
C ARG A 202 17.16 -15.70 -8.75
N LEU A 203 17.51 -15.35 -9.99
CA LEU A 203 17.14 -14.06 -10.60
C LEU A 203 15.59 -13.91 -10.68
N TYR A 204 14.90 -14.97 -11.10
CA TYR A 204 13.45 -14.99 -11.13
C TYR A 204 12.83 -14.72 -9.73
N GLU A 205 13.30 -15.45 -8.71
CA GLU A 205 12.81 -15.33 -7.34
C GLU A 205 13.12 -13.96 -6.71
N THR A 206 14.25 -13.34 -7.05
CA THR A 206 14.69 -12.08 -6.46
C THR A 206 14.21 -10.84 -7.20
N LEU A 207 14.01 -10.90 -8.52
CA LEU A 207 13.71 -9.72 -9.34
C LEU A 207 12.29 -9.73 -9.93
N VAL A 208 11.70 -10.89 -10.16
CA VAL A 208 10.36 -10.99 -10.80
C VAL A 208 9.27 -11.26 -9.75
N VAL A 209 9.47 -12.31 -8.94
CA VAL A 209 8.47 -12.71 -7.93
C VAL A 209 8.12 -11.60 -6.96
N PRO A 210 9.05 -10.80 -6.38
CA PRO A 210 8.70 -9.73 -5.47
C PRO A 210 7.86 -8.61 -6.09
N VAL A 211 8.03 -8.35 -7.39
CA VAL A 211 7.22 -7.37 -8.13
C VAL A 211 5.76 -7.82 -8.20
N LEU A 212 5.51 -9.10 -8.49
CA LEU A 212 4.15 -9.66 -8.46
C LEU A 212 3.57 -9.66 -7.05
N MET A 213 4.38 -10.07 -6.07
CA MET A 213 3.94 -10.37 -4.71
C MET A 213 3.73 -9.11 -3.83
N TYR A 214 4.00 -7.92 -4.32
CA TYR A 214 3.84 -6.69 -3.56
C TYR A 214 2.36 -6.42 -3.27
N GLY A 215 1.99 -6.32 -1.99
CA GLY A 215 0.61 -6.11 -1.53
C GLY A 215 -0.33 -7.30 -1.75
N ALA A 216 0.19 -8.46 -2.20
CA ALA A 216 -0.63 -9.63 -2.54
C ALA A 216 -1.37 -10.24 -1.34
N GLU A 217 -0.90 -10.01 -0.13
CA GLU A 217 -1.54 -10.42 1.13
C GLU A 217 -2.91 -9.79 1.33
N CYS A 218 -3.16 -8.62 0.74
CA CYS A 218 -4.44 -7.89 0.83
C CYS A 218 -5.44 -8.29 -0.26
N TRP A 219 -5.05 -9.08 -1.26
CA TRP A 219 -5.93 -9.40 -2.37
C TRP A 219 -7.08 -10.32 -1.98
N THR A 220 -8.28 -9.93 -2.43
CA THR A 220 -9.42 -10.82 -2.50
C THR A 220 -9.43 -11.50 -3.87
N MET A 221 -9.09 -12.79 -3.91
CA MET A 221 -8.94 -13.54 -5.16
C MET A 221 -10.08 -14.52 -5.41
N ARG A 222 -10.57 -14.54 -6.65
CA ARG A 222 -11.44 -15.58 -7.19
C ARG A 222 -10.60 -16.59 -7.97
N LYS A 223 -11.15 -17.74 -8.30
CA LYS A 223 -10.48 -18.76 -9.11
C LYS A 223 -9.94 -18.23 -10.46
N ALA A 224 -10.65 -17.28 -11.07
CA ALA A 224 -10.21 -16.66 -12.32
C ALA A 224 -8.91 -15.84 -12.17
N GLU A 225 -8.75 -15.11 -11.05
CA GLU A 225 -7.51 -14.38 -10.75
C GLU A 225 -6.37 -15.33 -10.42
N GLU A 226 -6.62 -16.40 -9.62
CA GLU A 226 -5.64 -17.45 -9.35
C GLU A 226 -5.11 -18.05 -10.66
N GLN A 227 -6.01 -18.39 -11.58
CA GLN A 227 -5.66 -18.97 -12.86
C GLN A 227 -4.79 -18.04 -13.72
N LYS A 228 -5.06 -16.72 -13.72
CA LYS A 228 -4.21 -15.74 -14.43
C LYS A 228 -2.78 -15.73 -13.90
N ILE A 229 -2.60 -15.78 -12.58
CA ILE A 229 -1.29 -15.83 -11.94
C ILE A 229 -0.56 -17.12 -12.32
N LEU A 230 -1.23 -18.28 -12.22
CA LEU A 230 -0.65 -19.57 -12.60
C LEU A 230 -0.23 -19.62 -14.06
N VAL A 231 -1.03 -19.05 -14.97
CA VAL A 231 -0.68 -18.98 -16.40
C VAL A 231 0.55 -18.11 -16.63
N ALA A 232 0.63 -16.94 -15.97
CA ALA A 232 1.80 -16.07 -16.06
C ALA A 232 3.06 -16.77 -15.55
N GLU A 233 2.99 -17.38 -14.36
CA GLU A 233 4.08 -18.14 -13.76
C GLU A 233 4.59 -19.23 -14.70
N MET A 234 3.68 -20.07 -15.23
CA MET A 234 4.07 -21.14 -16.12
C MET A 234 4.69 -20.65 -17.44
N ASN A 235 4.28 -19.47 -17.93
CA ASN A 235 4.91 -18.86 -19.08
C ASN A 235 6.35 -18.41 -18.78
N TRP A 236 6.60 -17.82 -17.60
CA TRP A 236 7.94 -17.42 -17.18
C TRP A 236 8.85 -18.62 -16.98
N LEU A 237 8.41 -19.66 -16.25
CA LEU A 237 9.20 -20.88 -16.00
C LEU A 237 9.56 -21.60 -17.29
N ARG A 238 8.62 -21.71 -18.26
CA ARG A 238 8.92 -22.28 -19.56
C ARG A 238 9.99 -21.49 -20.31
N ARG A 239 9.89 -20.16 -20.33
CA ARG A 239 10.87 -19.29 -20.99
C ARG A 239 12.26 -19.38 -20.37
N ILE A 240 12.36 -19.55 -19.05
CA ILE A 240 13.64 -19.79 -18.35
C ILE A 240 14.30 -21.08 -18.86
N LEU A 241 13.50 -22.12 -19.14
CA LEU A 241 13.98 -23.40 -19.70
C LEU A 241 14.13 -23.37 -21.22
N GLY A 242 13.89 -22.24 -21.90
CA GLY A 242 13.89 -22.19 -23.36
C GLY A 242 12.76 -23.00 -24.01
N LYS A 243 11.68 -23.27 -23.28
CA LYS A 243 10.53 -24.05 -23.71
C LYS A 243 9.30 -23.18 -23.97
N THR A 244 8.40 -23.72 -24.79
CA THR A 244 7.13 -23.08 -25.15
C THR A 244 5.96 -24.03 -24.87
N ARG A 245 4.73 -23.61 -25.11
CA ARG A 245 3.55 -24.50 -25.06
C ARG A 245 3.54 -25.54 -26.18
N ARG A 246 4.20 -25.25 -27.30
CA ARG A 246 4.29 -26.18 -28.44
C ARG A 246 5.09 -27.43 -28.11
N ASP A 247 6.02 -27.35 -27.15
CA ASP A 247 6.81 -28.49 -26.66
C ASP A 247 5.96 -29.51 -25.87
N ARG A 248 4.71 -29.18 -25.53
CA ARG A 248 3.72 -30.06 -24.87
C ARG A 248 4.20 -30.66 -23.53
N ILE A 249 5.18 -30.05 -22.87
CA ILE A 249 5.70 -30.52 -21.58
C ILE A 249 4.68 -30.19 -20.46
N ARG A 250 4.36 -31.20 -19.64
CA ARG A 250 3.42 -31.01 -18.50
C ARG A 250 3.93 -30.00 -17.49
N ASN A 251 3.03 -29.29 -16.83
CA ASN A 251 3.37 -28.24 -15.84
C ASN A 251 4.17 -28.83 -14.66
N GLU A 252 3.82 -30.02 -14.19
CA GLU A 252 4.48 -30.71 -13.09
C GLU A 252 5.95 -30.95 -13.40
N VAL A 253 6.27 -31.34 -14.64
CA VAL A 253 7.66 -31.56 -15.09
C VAL A 253 8.43 -30.24 -15.09
N ILE A 254 7.83 -29.13 -15.60
CA ILE A 254 8.45 -27.83 -15.60
C ILE A 254 8.74 -27.38 -14.16
N ARG A 255 7.80 -27.54 -13.23
CA ARG A 255 7.95 -27.19 -11.82
C ARG A 255 9.05 -27.99 -11.15
N LYS A 256 9.08 -29.30 -11.36
CA LYS A 256 10.12 -30.19 -10.83
C LYS A 256 11.51 -29.80 -11.32
N VAL A 257 11.68 -29.59 -12.64
CA VAL A 257 12.96 -29.19 -13.23
C VAL A 257 13.44 -27.82 -12.71
N THR A 258 12.51 -26.88 -12.51
CA THR A 258 12.83 -25.54 -12.00
C THR A 258 12.88 -25.48 -10.47
N ASN A 259 12.61 -26.57 -9.76
CA ASN A 259 12.46 -26.61 -8.30
C ASN A 259 11.46 -25.58 -7.77
N GLN A 260 10.36 -25.36 -8.53
CA GLN A 260 9.27 -24.45 -8.20
C GLN A 260 7.98 -25.26 -8.02
N GLU A 261 8.00 -26.22 -7.11
CA GLU A 261 6.84 -27.08 -6.82
C GLU A 261 5.70 -26.25 -6.19
N GLU A 262 6.05 -25.37 -5.25
CA GLU A 262 5.13 -24.42 -4.68
C GLU A 262 4.77 -23.31 -5.69
N THR A 263 3.45 -23.11 -5.91
CA THR A 263 2.98 -22.11 -6.87
C THR A 263 3.02 -20.68 -6.28
N LEU A 264 3.02 -19.67 -7.15
CA LEU A 264 2.89 -18.28 -6.70
C LEU A 264 1.54 -18.05 -5.98
N VAL A 265 0.50 -18.78 -6.34
CA VAL A 265 -0.79 -18.73 -5.63
C VAL A 265 -0.64 -19.28 -4.21
N ASP A 266 0.10 -20.36 -3.99
CA ASP A 266 0.35 -20.89 -2.66
C ASP A 266 1.19 -19.93 -1.81
N LYS A 267 2.19 -19.30 -2.42
CA LYS A 267 2.98 -18.22 -1.75
C LYS A 267 2.09 -17.03 -1.34
N ILE A 268 1.10 -16.65 -2.16
CA ILE A 268 0.13 -15.59 -1.82
C ILE A 268 -0.74 -16.03 -0.64
N ARG A 269 -1.25 -17.28 -0.65
CA ARG A 269 -2.05 -17.85 0.45
C ARG A 269 -1.27 -17.86 1.76
N GLN A 270 0.02 -18.26 1.71
CA GLN A 270 0.90 -18.22 2.88
C GLN A 270 1.06 -16.80 3.42
N ARG A 271 1.35 -15.80 2.55
CA ARG A 271 1.46 -14.40 2.95
C ARG A 271 0.16 -13.89 3.58
N ARG A 272 -1.00 -14.24 3.01
CA ARG A 272 -2.31 -13.87 3.54
C ARG A 272 -2.52 -14.44 4.94
N LEU A 273 -2.19 -15.71 5.16
CA LEU A 273 -2.29 -16.31 6.49
C LEU A 273 -1.29 -15.72 7.50
N MET A 274 -0.07 -15.41 7.07
CA MET A 274 0.90 -14.70 7.92
C MET A 274 0.39 -13.30 8.29
N TRP A 275 -0.20 -12.58 7.33
CA TRP A 275 -0.79 -11.27 7.57
C TRP A 275 -2.01 -11.36 8.49
N PHE A 276 -2.89 -12.31 8.27
CA PHE A 276 -4.01 -12.60 9.19
C PHE A 276 -3.52 -12.79 10.62
N GLY A 277 -2.55 -13.66 10.84
CA GLY A 277 -1.99 -13.90 12.16
C GLY A 277 -1.28 -12.67 12.76
N HIS A 278 -0.65 -11.84 11.92
CA HIS A 278 -0.05 -10.58 12.37
C HIS A 278 -1.11 -9.61 12.85
N VAL A 279 -2.17 -9.38 12.07
CA VAL A 279 -3.29 -8.49 12.44
C VAL A 279 -4.02 -9.00 13.67
N HIS A 280 -4.22 -10.33 13.78
CA HIS A 280 -4.87 -10.95 14.94
C HIS A 280 -4.13 -10.70 16.26
N ARG A 281 -2.80 -10.57 16.23
CA ARG A 281 -1.97 -10.25 17.40
C ARG A 281 -1.84 -8.75 17.69
N MET A 282 -2.41 -7.88 16.85
CA MET A 282 -2.40 -6.44 17.10
C MET A 282 -3.38 -6.09 18.24
N GLU A 283 -3.11 -5.01 18.93
CA GLU A 283 -4.07 -4.41 19.85
C GLU A 283 -5.35 -4.00 19.11
N ASN A 284 -6.49 -4.20 19.75
CA ASN A 284 -7.80 -3.88 19.15
C ASN A 284 -8.01 -2.39 18.84
N THR A 285 -7.18 -1.52 19.39
CA THR A 285 -7.14 -0.08 19.10
C THR A 285 -6.56 0.23 17.73
N ARG A 286 -5.74 -0.66 17.18
CA ARG A 286 -5.08 -0.45 15.89
C ARG A 286 -6.05 -0.66 14.72
N LEU A 287 -5.97 0.22 13.74
CA LEU A 287 -6.88 0.25 12.60
C LEU A 287 -6.98 -1.09 11.83
N PRO A 288 -5.88 -1.83 11.53
CA PRO A 288 -6.01 -3.13 10.86
C PRO A 288 -6.78 -4.17 11.69
N ALA A 289 -6.58 -4.21 13.01
CA ALA A 289 -7.35 -5.12 13.89
C ALA A 289 -8.82 -4.73 13.92
N ARG A 290 -9.12 -3.45 13.99
CA ARG A 290 -10.49 -2.93 13.92
C ARG A 290 -11.15 -3.26 12.58
N ALA A 291 -10.42 -3.14 11.46
CA ALA A 291 -10.91 -3.51 10.14
C ALA A 291 -11.17 -5.03 10.01
N LEU A 292 -10.35 -5.87 10.67
CA LEU A 292 -10.51 -7.31 10.64
C LEU A 292 -11.77 -7.79 11.39
N TYR A 293 -12.06 -7.19 12.54
CA TYR A 293 -13.16 -7.60 13.44
C TYR A 293 -14.33 -6.65 13.42
N GLY A 294 -14.15 -5.47 12.83
CA GLY A 294 -15.16 -4.42 12.83
C GLY A 294 -16.34 -4.74 11.93
N TYR A 295 -17.48 -4.24 12.34
CA TYR A 295 -18.68 -4.19 11.53
C TYR A 295 -18.77 -2.82 10.88
N VAL A 296 -18.98 -2.79 9.58
CA VAL A 296 -19.33 -1.57 8.85
C VAL A 296 -20.85 -1.45 8.86
N GLU A 297 -21.36 -0.35 9.37
CA GLU A 297 -22.81 -0.08 9.41
C GLU A 297 -23.39 -0.06 7.99
N GLY A 298 -24.56 -0.63 7.83
CA GLY A 298 -25.29 -0.67 6.57
C GLY A 298 -25.92 -2.02 6.27
N ASN A 299 -26.91 -2.04 5.39
CA ASN A 299 -27.60 -3.23 4.98
C ASN A 299 -26.85 -3.93 3.83
N ARG A 300 -26.57 -5.22 4.01
CA ARG A 300 -26.07 -6.04 2.90
C ARG A 300 -27.16 -6.21 1.85
N SER A 301 -26.79 -6.01 0.58
CA SER A 301 -27.72 -6.21 -0.52
C SER A 301 -28.25 -7.64 -0.59
N LYS A 302 -29.52 -7.81 -0.99
CA LYS A 302 -30.09 -9.12 -1.30
C LYS A 302 -29.33 -9.78 -2.48
N GLY A 303 -29.22 -11.10 -2.46
CA GLY A 303 -28.57 -11.89 -3.50
C GLY A 303 -27.21 -12.48 -3.09
N ARG A 304 -26.49 -13.07 -4.06
CA ARG A 304 -25.19 -13.71 -3.81
C ARG A 304 -24.17 -12.67 -3.37
N GLN A 305 -23.70 -12.81 -2.13
CA GLN A 305 -22.70 -11.92 -1.55
C GLN A 305 -21.38 -11.96 -2.32
N ARG A 306 -20.71 -10.80 -2.41
CA ARG A 306 -19.37 -10.74 -2.99
C ARG A 306 -18.38 -11.47 -2.08
N LYS A 307 -17.42 -12.16 -2.70
CA LYS A 307 -16.32 -12.80 -1.98
C LYS A 307 -15.51 -11.74 -1.24
N THR A 308 -15.24 -11.99 0.02
CA THR A 308 -14.45 -11.10 0.90
C THR A 308 -13.03 -11.65 1.09
N TRP A 309 -12.15 -10.83 1.63
CA TRP A 309 -10.80 -11.26 2.01
C TRP A 309 -10.84 -12.37 3.07
N MET A 310 -11.77 -12.28 4.04
CA MET A 310 -11.96 -13.31 5.06
C MET A 310 -12.45 -14.64 4.49
N ASP A 311 -13.17 -14.64 3.37
CA ASP A 311 -13.55 -15.89 2.70
C ASP A 311 -12.31 -16.58 2.11
N ASN A 312 -11.38 -15.82 1.56
CA ASN A 312 -10.09 -16.38 1.14
C ASN A 312 -9.29 -16.93 2.33
N VAL A 313 -9.26 -16.24 3.47
CA VAL A 313 -8.60 -16.75 4.69
C VAL A 313 -9.22 -18.07 5.13
N ARG A 314 -10.56 -18.17 5.15
CA ARG A 314 -11.27 -19.42 5.51
C ARG A 314 -10.94 -20.56 4.53
N GLU A 315 -10.93 -20.27 3.23
CA GLU A 315 -10.56 -21.26 2.20
C GLU A 315 -9.11 -21.73 2.36
N ASP A 316 -8.18 -20.79 2.60
CA ASP A 316 -6.77 -21.10 2.82
C ASP A 316 -6.55 -21.95 4.07
N LEU A 317 -7.28 -21.69 5.16
CA LEU A 317 -7.24 -22.51 6.38
C LEU A 317 -7.86 -23.89 6.15
N ALA A 318 -9.01 -23.95 5.49
CA ALA A 318 -9.68 -25.21 5.17
C ALA A 318 -8.81 -26.14 4.31
N SER A 319 -8.06 -25.57 3.34
CA SER A 319 -7.10 -26.35 2.52
C SER A 319 -5.97 -26.98 3.35
N ARG A 320 -5.75 -26.51 4.58
CA ARG A 320 -4.77 -27.02 5.56
C ARG A 320 -5.40 -27.85 6.69
N GLY A 321 -6.66 -28.22 6.53
CA GLY A 321 -7.42 -28.97 7.56
C GLY A 321 -7.68 -28.18 8.84
N LEU A 322 -7.65 -26.85 8.77
CA LEU A 322 -7.87 -25.96 9.92
C LEU A 322 -9.20 -25.20 9.78
N ASN A 323 -9.87 -24.99 10.91
CA ASN A 323 -10.98 -24.08 11.01
C ASN A 323 -10.55 -22.74 11.64
N MET A 324 -11.41 -21.73 11.56
CA MET A 324 -11.11 -20.39 12.08
C MET A 324 -10.79 -20.38 13.58
N ARG A 325 -11.49 -21.18 14.39
CA ARG A 325 -11.30 -21.25 15.85
C ARG A 325 -9.90 -21.78 16.19
N THR A 326 -9.52 -22.92 15.62
CA THR A 326 -8.17 -23.48 15.80
C THR A 326 -7.07 -22.60 15.24
N ALA A 327 -7.33 -21.87 14.15
CA ALA A 327 -6.39 -20.93 13.59
C ALA A 327 -6.16 -19.73 14.52
N ILE A 328 -7.19 -19.15 15.09
CA ILE A 328 -7.12 -18.04 16.04
C ILE A 328 -6.23 -18.43 17.24
N ASP A 329 -6.47 -19.59 17.83
CA ASP A 329 -5.66 -20.05 18.98
C ASP A 329 -4.18 -20.25 18.61
N LYS A 330 -3.93 -20.89 17.48
CA LYS A 330 -2.55 -21.15 17.00
C LYS A 330 -1.84 -19.89 16.50
N THR A 331 -2.53 -18.90 15.96
CA THR A 331 -1.92 -17.66 15.47
C THR A 331 -1.47 -16.71 16.58
N ARG A 332 -1.81 -16.95 17.84
CA ARG A 332 -1.28 -16.23 19.01
C ARG A 332 0.24 -16.35 19.09
N ASP A 333 0.80 -17.53 18.80
CA ASP A 333 2.24 -17.72 18.69
C ASP A 333 2.73 -17.47 17.25
N ARG A 334 3.88 -16.76 17.10
CA ARG A 334 4.46 -16.47 15.79
C ARG A 334 5.00 -17.69 15.07
N THR A 335 5.55 -18.66 15.84
CA THR A 335 6.15 -19.88 15.29
C THR A 335 5.08 -20.81 14.75
N ASP A 336 3.99 -20.99 15.51
CA ASP A 336 2.82 -21.76 15.08
C ASP A 336 2.13 -21.12 13.89
N CYS A 337 1.99 -19.79 13.88
CA CYS A 337 1.46 -19.05 12.75
C CYS A 337 2.28 -19.29 11.46
N ARG A 338 3.62 -19.26 11.55
CA ARG A 338 4.51 -19.55 10.41
C ARG A 338 4.40 -21.00 9.95
N ARG A 339 4.25 -21.96 10.89
CA ARG A 339 4.04 -23.37 10.57
C ARG A 339 2.75 -23.57 9.79
N ILE A 340 1.63 -23.03 10.29
CA ILE A 340 0.33 -23.08 9.60
C ILE A 340 0.41 -22.50 8.19
N ALA A 341 1.09 -21.37 8.03
CA ALA A 341 1.19 -20.73 6.74
C ALA A 341 2.01 -21.54 5.72
N LYS A 342 2.95 -22.38 6.17
CA LYS A 342 3.83 -23.18 5.30
C LYS A 342 3.32 -24.59 5.01
N THR A 343 2.42 -25.13 5.85
CA THR A 343 1.78 -26.43 5.63
C THR A 343 0.72 -26.34 4.55
#